data_1f11afd6a831faa22284564d0d9a27b7
#
_entry.id   1f11afd6a831faa22284564d0d9a27b7
#
_cell.length_a   1.000
_cell.length_b   1.000
_cell.length_c   1.000
_cell.angle_alpha   90.00
_cell.angle_beta   90.00
_cell.angle_gamma   90.00
#
_symmetry.space_group_name_H-M   'P 1'
#
loop_
_entity.id
_entity.type
_entity.pdbx_description
1 polymer ?
#
loop_
_entity_poly.entity_id
_entity_poly.type
_entity_poly.pdbx_seq_one_letter_code
_entity_poly.pdbx_strand_id
1 'polypeptide(L)'
;MASPPPRFFMYSGAAFPPPEALLACPALRRMAPLAEPMAQFYSELGVHRLLRSHPARMADPAAAELFYVPWCPHLDQDAGRCNKTNHRGRAEGVAAALRASPWWRRHNGSDHVYVCACVMMRSMLSSLWTELGRAIHLRHATRRRRARAPSRSRTSTPTLRRRPPPP
;
A
#
# COMPACT_ATOMS: atom_id res chain seq x y z
N MET A 1 -25.47 -0.55 17.45
CA MET A 1 -24.74 0.72 17.36
C MET A 1 -23.32 0.38 16.89
N ALA A 2 -22.77 1.06 15.89
CA ALA A 2 -21.39 0.85 15.46
C ALA A 2 -20.44 1.41 16.53
N SER A 3 -19.37 0.68 16.83
CA SER A 3 -18.31 1.18 17.71
C SER A 3 -17.68 2.46 17.12
N PRO A 4 -17.26 3.42 17.95
CA PRO A 4 -16.57 4.60 17.46
C PRO A 4 -15.29 4.18 16.72
N PRO A 5 -14.86 4.95 15.70
CA PRO A 5 -13.63 4.65 14.99
C PRO A 5 -12.42 4.73 15.94
N PRO A 6 -11.38 3.89 15.75
CA PRO A 6 -10.19 3.93 16.58
C PRO A 6 -9.48 5.28 16.44
N ARG A 7 -8.99 5.79 17.57
CA ARG A 7 -8.19 7.03 17.62
C ARG A 7 -6.80 6.74 17.10
N PHE A 8 -6.26 7.64 16.30
CA PHE A 8 -4.93 7.44 15.75
C PHE A 8 -4.04 8.68 15.82
N PHE A 9 -2.74 8.41 15.95
CA PHE A 9 -1.68 9.41 15.83
C PHE A 9 -1.06 9.32 14.43
N MET A 10 -0.68 10.47 13.87
CA MET A 10 0.04 10.54 12.59
C MET A 10 1.46 11.01 12.85
N TYR A 11 2.46 10.21 12.46
CA TYR A 11 3.85 10.64 12.52
C TYR A 11 4.09 11.89 11.69
N SER A 12 5.07 12.69 12.11
CA SER A 12 5.49 13.92 11.44
C SER A 12 6.97 14.19 11.71
N GLY A 13 7.54 15.17 11.03
CA GLY A 13 8.93 15.58 11.19
C GLY A 13 9.79 15.23 9.97
N ALA A 14 11.10 15.44 10.08
CA ALA A 14 12.03 15.36 8.96
C ALA A 14 12.08 13.98 8.29
N ALA A 15 11.92 12.91 9.05
CA ALA A 15 11.89 11.54 8.52
C ALA A 15 10.56 11.20 7.81
N PHE A 16 9.49 11.97 8.08
CA PHE A 16 8.16 11.78 7.52
C PHE A 16 7.71 13.05 6.80
N PRO A 17 8.33 13.43 5.68
CA PRO A 17 7.94 14.61 4.93
C PRO A 17 6.49 14.45 4.45
N PRO A 18 5.69 15.54 4.48
CA PRO A 18 4.33 15.46 3.99
C PRO A 18 4.36 15.08 2.50
N PRO A 19 3.50 14.16 2.05
CA PRO A 19 3.46 13.72 0.65
C PRO A 19 3.27 14.86 -0.35
N GLU A 20 2.63 15.95 0.08
CA GLU A 20 2.46 17.16 -0.72
C GLU A 20 3.80 17.80 -1.10
N ALA A 21 4.83 17.68 -0.27
CA ALA A 21 6.17 18.16 -0.59
C ALA A 21 6.78 17.42 -1.77
N LEU A 22 6.41 16.15 -1.98
CA LEU A 22 6.84 15.36 -3.14
C LEU A 22 6.22 15.88 -4.43
N LEU A 23 5.03 16.47 -4.38
CA LEU A 23 4.34 17.05 -5.54
C LEU A 23 4.99 18.35 -6.04
N ALA A 24 5.93 18.93 -5.30
CA ALA A 24 6.75 20.03 -5.80
C ALA A 24 7.63 19.59 -7.00
N CYS A 25 7.84 18.29 -7.16
CA CYS A 25 8.52 17.71 -8.32
C CYS A 25 7.74 17.94 -9.63
N PRO A 26 8.30 18.64 -10.65
CA PRO A 26 7.57 18.94 -11.89
C PRO A 26 7.12 17.70 -12.67
N ALA A 27 7.84 16.59 -12.57
CA ALA A 27 7.43 15.34 -13.19
C ALA A 27 6.15 14.78 -12.52
N LEU A 28 6.09 14.77 -11.20
CA LEU A 28 4.88 14.34 -10.47
C LEU A 28 3.69 15.28 -10.72
N ARG A 29 3.94 16.58 -10.80
CA ARG A 29 2.89 17.56 -11.15
C ARG A 29 2.24 17.27 -12.48
N ARG A 30 3.00 16.89 -13.49
CA ARG A 30 2.49 16.53 -14.81
C ARG A 30 1.71 15.21 -14.79
N MET A 31 2.01 14.36 -13.83
CA MET A 31 1.33 13.08 -13.65
C MET A 31 0.06 13.20 -12.79
N ALA A 32 -0.12 14.29 -12.05
CA ALA A 32 -1.23 14.49 -11.11
C ALA A 32 -2.65 14.51 -11.70
N PRO A 33 -2.90 14.93 -12.96
CA PRO A 33 -4.21 14.86 -13.58
C PRO A 33 -4.45 13.56 -14.34
N LEU A 34 -3.79 12.46 -13.96
CA LEU A 34 -3.75 11.28 -14.81
C LEU A 34 -5.06 10.54 -14.91
N ALA A 35 -5.40 10.29 -16.16
CA ALA A 35 -6.26 9.22 -16.58
C ALA A 35 -5.81 7.86 -16.00
N GLU A 36 -6.78 6.99 -15.67
CA GLU A 36 -6.54 5.57 -15.47
C GLU A 36 -5.40 5.06 -16.38
N PRO A 37 -4.41 4.29 -15.94
CA PRO A 37 -4.37 3.44 -14.74
C PRO A 37 -3.50 3.98 -13.60
N MET A 38 -2.95 5.18 -13.70
CA MET A 38 -2.00 5.72 -12.73
C MET A 38 -2.66 6.31 -11.48
N ALA A 39 -3.97 6.58 -11.53
CA ALA A 39 -4.73 7.12 -10.39
C ALA A 39 -4.62 6.27 -9.11
N GLN A 40 -4.42 4.96 -9.25
CA GLN A 40 -4.22 4.06 -8.10
C GLN A 40 -3.02 4.46 -7.23
N PHE A 41 -1.95 4.99 -7.83
CA PHE A 41 -0.74 5.38 -7.10
C PHE A 41 -0.94 6.66 -6.29
N TYR A 42 -1.88 7.51 -6.68
CA TYR A 42 -2.25 8.69 -5.94
C TYR A 42 -3.20 8.40 -4.77
N SER A 43 -3.67 7.16 -4.62
CA SER A 43 -4.46 6.75 -3.46
C SER A 43 -3.68 6.93 -2.15
N GLU A 44 -2.35 6.78 -2.16
CA GLU A 44 -1.48 7.06 -1.03
C GLU A 44 -1.67 8.50 -0.54
N LEU A 45 -1.63 9.46 -1.47
CA LEU A 45 -1.84 10.88 -1.17
C LEU A 45 -3.29 11.16 -0.73
N GLY A 46 -4.27 10.54 -1.38
CA GLY A 46 -5.68 10.68 -1.05
C GLY A 46 -5.98 10.24 0.38
N VAL A 47 -5.47 9.07 0.77
CA VAL A 47 -5.63 8.55 2.14
C VAL A 47 -4.89 9.46 3.14
N HIS A 48 -3.67 9.91 2.82
CA HIS A 48 -2.96 10.84 3.70
C HIS A 48 -3.76 12.11 3.96
N ARG A 49 -4.35 12.72 2.93
CA ARG A 49 -5.17 13.92 3.06
C ARG A 49 -6.41 13.69 3.91
N LEU A 50 -7.11 12.57 3.71
CA LEU A 50 -8.26 12.19 4.52
C LEU A 50 -7.87 12.03 5.99
N LEU A 51 -6.79 11.31 6.29
CA LEU A 51 -6.34 11.07 7.65
C LEU A 51 -5.84 12.34 8.33
N ARG A 52 -5.20 13.24 7.59
CA ARG A 52 -4.68 14.51 8.14
C ARG A 52 -5.77 15.38 8.77
N SER A 53 -6.98 15.40 8.21
CA SER A 53 -8.13 16.18 8.69
C SER A 53 -9.18 15.33 9.43
N HIS A 54 -8.89 14.05 9.68
CA HIS A 54 -9.86 13.15 10.27
C HIS A 54 -10.11 13.47 11.76
N PRO A 55 -11.38 13.50 12.25
CA PRO A 55 -11.70 13.87 13.62
C PRO A 55 -11.14 12.91 14.69
N ALA A 56 -10.87 11.65 14.35
CA ALA A 56 -10.24 10.68 15.26
C ALA A 56 -8.71 10.81 15.33
N ARG A 57 -8.11 11.78 14.62
CA ARG A 57 -6.68 12.07 14.72
C ARG A 57 -6.35 12.72 16.05
N MET A 58 -5.38 12.15 16.76
CA MET A 58 -4.92 12.67 18.04
C MET A 58 -3.60 13.44 17.87
N ALA A 59 -3.45 14.53 18.64
CA ALA A 59 -2.18 15.25 18.76
C ALA A 59 -1.23 14.54 19.73
N ASP A 60 -1.77 13.92 20.78
CA ASP A 60 -1.01 13.17 21.76
C ASP A 60 -0.94 11.69 21.35
N PRO A 61 0.28 11.16 21.08
CA PRO A 61 0.44 9.77 20.73
C PRO A 61 0.08 8.80 21.88
N ALA A 62 0.12 9.24 23.13
CA ALA A 62 -0.26 8.39 24.28
C ALA A 62 -1.76 8.07 24.27
N ALA A 63 -2.58 8.93 23.69
CA ALA A 63 -4.03 8.74 23.59
C ALA A 63 -4.46 7.95 22.35
N ALA A 64 -3.51 7.55 21.50
CA ALA A 64 -3.78 6.86 20.25
C ALA A 64 -3.81 5.34 20.41
N GLU A 65 -4.70 4.69 19.67
CA GLU A 65 -4.83 3.24 19.54
C GLU A 65 -4.09 2.71 18.33
N LEU A 66 -4.01 3.54 17.27
CA LEU A 66 -3.30 3.25 16.02
C LEU A 66 -2.31 4.37 15.68
N PHE A 67 -1.31 4.03 14.87
CA PHE A 67 -0.26 4.95 14.44
C PHE A 67 -0.16 4.93 12.91
N TYR A 68 -0.47 6.04 12.28
CA TYR A 68 -0.32 6.15 10.83
C TYR A 68 1.10 6.61 10.46
N VAL A 69 1.76 5.81 9.62
CA VAL A 69 3.07 6.12 9.03
C VAL A 69 2.85 6.82 7.69
N PRO A 70 3.06 8.14 7.57
CA PRO A 70 2.76 8.92 6.38
C PRO A 70 3.88 8.79 5.33
N TRP A 71 4.19 7.58 4.94
CA TRP A 71 5.16 7.27 3.90
C TRP A 71 4.45 6.81 2.65
N CYS A 72 4.69 7.50 1.53
CA CYS A 72 4.11 7.21 0.22
C CYS A 72 5.18 6.64 -0.70
N PRO A 73 5.48 5.35 -0.67
CA PRO A 73 6.66 4.78 -1.31
C PRO A 73 6.67 4.97 -2.81
N HIS A 74 5.52 4.94 -3.48
CA HIS A 74 5.46 5.14 -4.92
C HIS A 74 5.74 6.58 -5.31
N LEU A 75 5.09 7.53 -4.65
CA LEU A 75 5.34 8.96 -4.88
C LEU A 75 6.78 9.33 -4.53
N ASP A 76 7.33 8.75 -3.47
CA ASP A 76 8.71 8.98 -3.07
C ASP A 76 9.71 8.45 -4.10
N GLN A 77 9.47 7.28 -4.68
CA GLN A 77 10.31 6.73 -5.73
C GLN A 77 10.32 7.64 -6.96
N ASP A 78 9.16 8.14 -7.36
CA ASP A 78 9.05 9.02 -8.52
C ASP A 78 9.62 10.42 -8.26
N ALA A 79 9.48 10.95 -7.03
CA ALA A 79 10.12 12.19 -6.62
C ALA A 79 11.65 12.11 -6.70
N GLY A 80 12.23 10.96 -6.42
CA GLY A 80 13.67 10.71 -6.55
C GLY A 80 14.21 10.96 -7.97
N ARG A 81 13.38 10.78 -9.00
CA ARG A 81 13.73 11.07 -10.39
C ARG A 81 13.89 12.57 -10.65
N CYS A 82 13.16 13.43 -9.94
CA CYS A 82 13.28 14.88 -10.09
C CYS A 82 14.51 15.46 -9.40
N ASN A 83 14.76 15.00 -8.18
CA ASN A 83 15.75 15.60 -7.30
C ASN A 83 17.09 14.83 -7.30
N LYS A 84 17.21 13.81 -8.16
CA LYS A 84 18.36 12.88 -8.17
C LYS A 84 18.69 12.32 -6.77
N THR A 85 17.66 12.18 -5.95
CA THR A 85 17.77 11.71 -4.57
C THR A 85 17.53 10.21 -4.47
N ASN A 86 18.08 9.59 -3.46
CA ASN A 86 18.03 8.15 -3.28
C ASN A 86 16.78 7.74 -2.48
N HIS A 87 15.79 7.17 -3.15
CA HIS A 87 14.60 6.58 -2.52
C HIS A 87 14.97 5.59 -1.38
N ARG A 88 15.97 4.75 -1.61
CA ARG A 88 16.40 3.77 -0.62
C ARG A 88 16.90 4.43 0.66
N GLY A 89 17.74 5.47 0.55
CA GLY A 89 18.24 6.20 1.71
C GLY A 89 17.13 6.88 2.51
N ARG A 90 16.09 7.40 1.83
CA ARG A 90 14.92 7.95 2.53
C ARG A 90 14.10 6.87 3.23
N ALA A 91 13.90 5.71 2.61
CA ALA A 91 13.25 4.56 3.24
C ALA A 91 14.02 4.07 4.48
N GLU A 92 15.35 4.06 4.42
CA GLU A 92 16.21 3.75 5.58
C GLU A 92 16.05 4.78 6.70
N GLY A 93 15.94 6.06 6.36
CA GLY A 93 15.64 7.14 7.32
C GLY A 93 14.31 6.94 8.04
N VAL A 94 13.26 6.59 7.30
CA VAL A 94 11.94 6.25 7.89
C VAL A 94 12.06 5.03 8.81
N ALA A 95 12.73 3.97 8.38
CA ALA A 95 12.94 2.78 9.18
C ALA A 95 13.69 3.09 10.48
N ALA A 96 14.74 3.91 10.41
CA ALA A 96 15.50 4.35 11.59
C ALA A 96 14.63 5.17 12.57
N ALA A 97 13.82 6.09 12.05
CA ALA A 97 12.92 6.89 12.85
C ALA A 97 11.85 6.04 13.56
N LEU A 98 11.29 5.05 12.86
CA LEU A 98 10.35 4.09 13.47
C LEU A 98 11.02 3.29 14.59
N ARG A 99 12.20 2.72 14.34
CA ARG A 99 12.94 1.98 15.39
C ARG A 99 13.26 2.81 16.62
N ALA A 100 13.54 4.09 16.43
CA ALA A 100 13.80 5.03 17.53
C ALA A 100 12.52 5.40 18.31
N SER A 101 11.35 5.27 17.70
CA SER A 101 10.08 5.62 18.33
C SER A 101 9.72 4.68 19.45
N PRO A 102 9.40 5.16 20.68
CA PRO A 102 8.90 4.33 21.75
C PRO A 102 7.54 3.69 21.40
N TRP A 103 6.75 4.36 20.60
CA TRP A 103 5.43 3.88 20.16
C TRP A 103 5.54 2.69 19.21
N TRP A 104 6.53 2.71 18.30
CA TRP A 104 6.84 1.57 17.44
C TRP A 104 7.25 0.35 18.28
N ARG A 105 8.11 0.55 19.27
CA ARG A 105 8.64 -0.53 20.12
C ARG A 105 7.58 -1.13 21.04
N ARG A 106 6.56 -0.36 21.45
CA ARG A 106 5.50 -0.78 22.37
C ARG A 106 4.83 -2.09 21.92
N HIS A 107 4.49 -2.20 20.64
CA HIS A 107 3.83 -3.36 20.05
C HIS A 107 4.55 -3.88 18.81
N ASN A 108 5.83 -3.56 18.68
CA ASN A 108 6.66 -4.00 17.55
C ASN A 108 6.02 -3.70 16.18
N GLY A 109 5.35 -2.56 16.09
CA GLY A 109 4.72 -2.06 14.87
C GLY A 109 3.34 -2.63 14.54
N SER A 110 2.79 -3.57 15.31
CA SER A 110 1.51 -4.23 14.98
C SER A 110 0.28 -3.32 15.06
N ASP A 111 0.39 -2.21 15.77
CA ASP A 111 -0.61 -1.13 15.86
C ASP A 111 -0.34 0.03 14.88
N HIS A 112 0.61 -0.15 13.97
CA HIS A 112 0.94 0.84 12.96
C HIS A 112 0.28 0.51 11.63
N VAL A 113 -0.16 1.55 10.95
CA VAL A 113 -0.86 1.48 9.66
C VAL A 113 -0.08 2.27 8.63
N TYR A 114 0.14 1.71 7.46
CA TYR A 114 0.64 2.47 6.32
C TYR A 114 -0.09 2.08 5.03
N VAL A 115 -0.05 2.97 4.06
CA VAL A 115 -0.69 2.78 2.75
C VAL A 115 0.38 2.59 1.70
N CYS A 116 0.25 1.55 0.89
CA CYS A 116 1.07 1.35 -0.28
C CYS A 116 0.21 0.91 -1.46
N ALA A 117 0.14 1.75 -2.47
CA ALA A 117 -0.63 1.48 -3.69
C ALA A 117 0.11 0.54 -4.65
N CYS A 118 1.35 0.19 -4.36
CA CYS A 118 2.18 -0.62 -5.25
C CYS A 118 1.99 -2.12 -5.06
N VAL A 119 2.01 -2.85 -6.18
CA VAL A 119 1.97 -4.32 -6.19
C VAL A 119 3.32 -4.95 -5.82
N MET A 120 4.42 -4.22 -6.00
CA MET A 120 5.80 -4.70 -5.78
C MET A 120 6.39 -4.18 -4.47
N MET A 121 5.64 -4.35 -3.37
CA MET A 121 5.96 -3.76 -2.06
C MET A 121 7.38 -4.05 -1.57
N ARG A 122 7.87 -5.28 -1.70
CA ARG A 122 9.21 -5.65 -1.21
C ARG A 122 10.33 -4.86 -1.87
N SER A 123 10.29 -4.72 -3.19
CA SER A 123 11.33 -4.01 -3.94
C SER A 123 11.29 -2.50 -3.68
N MET A 124 10.10 -1.95 -3.49
CA MET A 124 9.92 -0.52 -3.24
C MET A 124 10.22 -0.12 -1.80
N LEU A 125 9.91 -0.96 -0.84
CA LEU A 125 10.16 -0.65 0.57
C LEU A 125 11.60 -1.00 1.01
N SER A 126 12.33 -1.81 0.22
CA SER A 126 13.72 -2.16 0.54
C SER A 126 13.90 -2.61 2.00
N SER A 127 14.82 -1.98 2.74
CA SER A 127 15.07 -2.25 4.17
C SER A 127 13.87 -1.93 5.06
N LEU A 128 13.05 -0.95 4.69
CA LEU A 128 11.83 -0.60 5.42
C LEU A 128 10.80 -1.73 5.43
N TRP A 129 10.85 -2.65 4.45
CA TRP A 129 9.99 -3.84 4.43
C TRP A 129 10.15 -4.70 5.69
N THR A 130 11.36 -4.85 6.18
CA THR A 130 11.63 -5.63 7.39
C THR A 130 10.91 -5.02 8.61
N GLU A 131 10.89 -3.70 8.69
CA GLU A 131 10.20 -3.00 9.76
C GLU A 131 8.68 -3.07 9.57
N LEU A 132 8.18 -2.63 8.43
CA LEU A 132 6.74 -2.56 8.17
C LEU A 132 6.06 -3.91 7.98
N GLY A 133 6.79 -5.01 7.89
CA GLY A 133 6.22 -6.34 7.67
C GLY A 133 5.22 -6.80 8.75
N ARG A 134 5.23 -6.16 9.92
CA ARG A 134 4.31 -6.42 11.03
C ARG A 134 3.18 -5.39 11.14
N ALA A 135 3.29 -4.28 10.42
CA ALA A 135 2.29 -3.23 10.40
C ALA A 135 1.05 -3.63 9.59
N ILE A 136 -0.04 -2.94 9.82
CA ILE A 136 -1.28 -3.09 9.05
C ILE A 136 -1.09 -2.43 7.70
N HIS A 137 -1.19 -3.23 6.64
CA HIS A 137 -0.99 -2.75 5.28
C HIS A 137 -2.34 -2.46 4.61
N LEU A 138 -2.58 -1.19 4.30
CA LEU A 138 -3.67 -0.79 3.43
C LEU A 138 -3.14 -0.75 1.99
N ARG A 139 -3.62 -1.66 1.16
CA ARG A 139 -3.21 -1.76 -0.24
C ARG A 139 -4.40 -1.83 -1.17
N HIS A 140 -4.23 -1.35 -2.38
CA HIS A 140 -5.24 -1.50 -3.42
C HIS A 140 -5.35 -2.97 -3.80
N ALA A 141 -6.47 -3.61 -3.46
CA ALA A 141 -6.76 -4.96 -3.90
C ALA A 141 -7.32 -4.89 -5.32
N THR A 142 -6.51 -5.14 -6.34
CA THR A 142 -7.06 -5.53 -7.63
C THR A 142 -7.78 -6.86 -7.44
N ARG A 143 -9.11 -6.83 -7.42
CA ARG A 143 -9.92 -8.04 -7.52
C ARG A 143 -9.53 -8.72 -8.84
N ARG A 144 -8.58 -9.64 -8.82
CA ARG A 144 -8.46 -10.61 -9.91
C ARG A 144 -9.82 -11.31 -9.95
N ARG A 145 -10.68 -10.91 -10.88
CA ARG A 145 -11.75 -11.77 -11.35
C ARG A 145 -11.03 -13.07 -11.78
N ARG A 146 -11.07 -14.07 -10.92
CA ARG A 146 -10.83 -15.44 -11.39
C ARG A 146 -11.90 -15.63 -12.45
N ALA A 147 -11.52 -15.49 -13.70
CA ALA A 147 -12.31 -15.99 -14.81
C ALA A 147 -12.53 -17.47 -14.45
N ARG A 148 -13.76 -17.79 -14.05
CA ARG A 148 -14.21 -19.18 -13.94
C ARG A 148 -13.95 -19.74 -15.33
N ALA A 149 -12.94 -20.60 -15.45
CA ALA A 149 -12.74 -21.38 -16.66
C ALA A 149 -14.09 -22.03 -16.96
N PRO A 150 -14.61 -21.89 -18.19
CA PRO A 150 -15.84 -22.57 -18.55
C PRO A 150 -15.57 -24.05 -18.32
N SER A 151 -16.41 -24.67 -17.49
CA SER A 151 -16.41 -26.11 -17.28
C SER A 151 -16.59 -26.75 -18.66
N ARG A 152 -15.53 -27.34 -19.18
CA ARG A 152 -15.60 -28.18 -20.37
C ARG A 152 -16.54 -29.33 -20.01
N SER A 153 -17.78 -29.24 -20.45
CA SER A 153 -18.68 -30.36 -20.49
C SER A 153 -18.00 -31.41 -21.38
N ARG A 154 -17.59 -32.49 -20.75
CA ARG A 154 -17.16 -33.69 -21.47
C ARG A 154 -18.39 -34.23 -22.17
N THR A 155 -18.54 -33.90 -23.44
CA THR A 155 -19.41 -34.66 -24.33
C THR A 155 -18.72 -36.02 -24.54
N SER A 156 -19.23 -36.99 -23.83
CA SER A 156 -18.90 -38.41 -24.06
C SER A 156 -19.45 -38.82 -25.43
N THR A 157 -18.54 -38.94 -26.36
CA THR A 157 -18.83 -39.51 -27.68
C THR A 157 -19.16 -41.00 -27.50
N PRO A 158 -20.33 -41.50 -28.00
CA PRO A 158 -20.64 -42.92 -27.92
C PRO A 158 -19.69 -43.68 -28.87
N THR A 159 -18.95 -44.63 -28.34
CA THR A 159 -18.14 -45.53 -29.10
C THR A 159 -19.06 -46.50 -29.87
N LEU A 160 -19.15 -46.33 -31.19
CA LEU A 160 -19.81 -47.30 -32.10
C LEU A 160 -19.02 -48.60 -32.05
N ARG A 161 -19.58 -49.62 -31.40
CA ARG A 161 -19.11 -51.01 -31.50
C ARG A 161 -19.31 -51.51 -32.94
N ARG A 162 -18.24 -51.73 -33.65
CA ARG A 162 -18.28 -52.46 -34.94
C ARG A 162 -18.69 -53.91 -34.66
N ARG A 163 -19.74 -54.36 -35.37
CA ARG A 163 -20.13 -55.77 -35.46
C ARG A 163 -19.09 -56.54 -36.25
N PRO A 164 -18.75 -57.79 -35.84
CA PRO A 164 -17.91 -58.62 -36.62
C PRO A 164 -18.70 -59.19 -37.86
N PRO A 165 -18.02 -59.48 -38.95
CA PRO A 165 -18.66 -60.06 -40.16
C PRO A 165 -19.15 -61.51 -39.90
N PRO A 166 -20.20 -61.96 -40.61
CA PRO A 166 -20.73 -63.33 -40.52
C PRO A 166 -19.79 -64.35 -41.20
N PRO A 167 -19.97 -65.65 -40.86
CA PRO A 167 -19.08 -66.75 -41.34
C PRO A 167 -19.18 -67.03 -42.83
#